data_3053dfd8b1e6218d35df113dbc46612d
#
_entry.id   3053dfd8b1e6218d35df113dbc46612d
#
_cell.length_a   1.000
_cell.length_b   1.000
_cell.length_c   1.000
_cell.angle_alpha   90.00
_cell.angle_beta   90.00
_cell.angle_gamma   90.00
#
_symmetry.space_group_name_H-M   'P 1'
#
loop_
_entity.id
_entity.type
_entity.pdbx_description
1 polymer ?
#
loop_
_entity_poly.entity_id
_entity_poly.type
_entity_poly.pdbx_seq_one_letter_code
_entity_poly.pdbx_strand_id
1 'polypeptide(L)'
;MALATVRQLAFTYPGEHEALRGVSLELEPGEVVALLGPSGGGKSTLLRALAGLVPHFHGGRFSGSVEVAGLDTRRVHPAELAGTVATLFQDPEDQVVFTRVSNEVAFGLENLGTPPTEILPRAARALAAVGADHLAERPVAELSGGELQRVCLASVLALEPRLLLLDEPTSQLDPEGAATAIELARDSGAAVVVSEQRPERVLEACDRVLFVADGRIQEGDPPDAWLPREAVLPAAEPSGPVVCRLEDVSFAYHATPVVQRASLRVGRGEIVALVGPNGSGKTTLAKLATGLLEPQSGSVAREGRACYLSQDPGRYLVKERADEEVALAVGGDLVRAGAALAEVGLAGFEDRHPRDLSSGERERLALAAVLVAEPDLLVLDEPTRGVDPPRKDELATLLRDQSPGRATLVVTNDLVFASEVADRVVSTAPERERALA
;
A
#
# COMPACT_ATOMS: atom_id res chain seq x y z
N MET A 1 -2.00 28.29 19.69
CA MET A 1 -1.15 28.84 18.60
C MET A 1 -0.83 27.66 17.72
N ALA A 2 -1.18 27.72 16.45
CA ALA A 2 -1.04 26.60 15.52
C ALA A 2 0.42 26.09 15.51
N LEU A 3 0.61 24.77 15.46
CA LEU A 3 1.93 24.13 15.34
C LEU A 3 2.48 24.29 13.92
N ALA A 4 1.60 24.15 12.92
CA ALA A 4 1.96 24.39 11.54
C ALA A 4 0.92 25.26 10.84
N THR A 5 1.36 26.12 9.92
CA THR A 5 0.50 27.00 9.13
C THR A 5 0.92 26.96 7.67
N VAL A 6 0.01 26.62 6.79
CA VAL A 6 0.16 26.65 5.34
C VAL A 6 -0.72 27.77 4.80
N ARG A 7 -0.15 28.67 4.00
CA ARG A 7 -0.90 29.80 3.40
C ARG A 7 -0.70 29.88 1.90
N GLN A 8 -1.80 29.69 1.17
CA GLN A 8 -1.84 29.80 -0.32
C GLN A 8 -0.70 29.04 -1.00
N LEU A 9 -0.39 27.84 -0.48
CA LEU A 9 0.68 27.00 -1.01
C LEU A 9 0.32 26.51 -2.40
N ALA A 10 1.11 26.87 -3.40
CA ALA A 10 1.10 26.22 -4.70
C ALA A 10 2.49 25.69 -5.02
N PHE A 11 2.55 24.47 -5.56
CA PHE A 11 3.79 23.82 -5.89
C PHE A 11 3.70 23.08 -7.22
N THR A 12 4.72 23.32 -8.07
CA THR A 12 4.86 22.67 -9.37
C THR A 12 6.22 21.97 -9.42
N TYR A 13 6.22 20.66 -9.66
CA TYR A 13 7.46 19.89 -9.86
C TYR A 13 8.19 20.30 -11.15
N PRO A 14 9.49 20.02 -11.28
CA PRO A 14 10.18 20.07 -12.57
C PRO A 14 9.42 19.18 -13.58
N GLY A 15 9.15 19.68 -14.79
CA GLY A 15 8.30 18.99 -15.78
C GLY A 15 6.85 19.47 -15.82
N GLU A 16 6.57 20.64 -15.18
CA GLU A 16 5.30 21.39 -15.25
C GLU A 16 4.07 20.71 -14.60
N HIS A 17 4.24 19.65 -13.84
CA HIS A 17 3.15 19.07 -13.06
C HIS A 17 2.85 19.93 -11.83
N GLU A 18 1.70 20.61 -11.82
CA GLU A 18 1.21 21.41 -10.69
C GLU A 18 0.52 20.52 -9.67
N ALA A 19 1.23 20.20 -8.59
CA ALA A 19 0.79 19.25 -7.57
C ALA A 19 -0.08 19.88 -6.48
N LEU A 20 0.10 21.18 -6.17
CA LEU A 20 -0.69 21.91 -5.18
C LEU A 20 -1.10 23.28 -5.75
N ARG A 21 -2.34 23.73 -5.43
CA ARG A 21 -3.00 24.89 -6.05
C ARG A 21 -3.65 25.80 -5.00
N GLY A 22 -2.83 26.59 -4.29
CA GLY A 22 -3.34 27.58 -3.33
C GLY A 22 -3.90 26.96 -2.04
N VAL A 23 -3.27 25.90 -1.54
CA VAL A 23 -3.64 25.19 -0.32
C VAL A 23 -3.41 26.08 0.91
N SER A 24 -4.40 26.12 1.82
CA SER A 24 -4.26 26.77 3.12
C SER A 24 -4.76 25.81 4.22
N LEU A 25 -3.99 25.70 5.31
CA LEU A 25 -4.23 24.76 6.40
C LEU A 25 -3.55 25.27 7.68
N GLU A 26 -4.20 25.08 8.81
CA GLU A 26 -3.61 25.24 10.13
C GLU A 26 -3.72 23.93 10.89
N LEU A 27 -2.67 23.56 11.63
CA LEU A 27 -2.59 22.35 12.45
C LEU A 27 -2.35 22.75 13.90
N GLU A 28 -3.21 22.30 14.79
CA GLU A 28 -3.06 22.52 16.22
C GLU A 28 -2.16 21.43 16.87
N PRO A 29 -1.48 21.73 17.99
CA PRO A 29 -0.75 20.72 18.73
C PRO A 29 -1.64 19.55 19.18
N GLY A 30 -1.21 18.33 18.93
CA GLY A 30 -1.93 17.10 19.32
C GLY A 30 -3.14 16.77 18.44
N GLU A 31 -3.43 17.56 17.40
CA GLU A 31 -4.51 17.30 16.45
C GLU A 31 -4.14 16.16 15.48
N VAL A 32 -5.07 15.26 15.21
CA VAL A 32 -4.94 14.20 14.21
C VAL A 32 -5.78 14.52 12.98
N VAL A 33 -5.12 14.75 11.85
CA VAL A 33 -5.74 15.15 10.58
C VAL A 33 -5.56 14.05 9.54
N ALA A 34 -6.66 13.55 8.97
CA ALA A 34 -6.63 12.64 7.84
C ALA A 34 -6.63 13.41 6.51
N LEU A 35 -5.73 13.03 5.61
CA LEU A 35 -5.73 13.46 4.21
C LEU A 35 -6.26 12.32 3.34
N LEU A 36 -7.49 12.44 2.88
CA LEU A 36 -8.09 11.51 1.93
C LEU A 36 -8.05 12.11 0.52
N GLY A 37 -8.17 11.27 -0.49
CA GLY A 37 -8.25 11.74 -1.88
C GLY A 37 -7.49 10.84 -2.86
N PRO A 38 -7.72 11.02 -4.17
CA PRO A 38 -7.16 10.17 -5.21
C PRO A 38 -5.63 10.17 -5.25
N SER A 39 -5.06 9.10 -5.81
CA SER A 39 -3.63 9.05 -6.13
C SER A 39 -3.29 10.20 -7.07
N GLY A 40 -2.16 10.87 -6.80
CA GLY A 40 -1.77 12.09 -7.54
C GLY A 40 -2.53 13.36 -7.13
N GLY A 41 -3.47 13.31 -6.18
CA GLY A 41 -4.23 14.48 -5.71
C GLY A 41 -3.41 15.56 -4.98
N GLY A 42 -2.17 15.27 -4.58
CA GLY A 42 -1.27 16.24 -3.92
C GLY A 42 -0.98 15.93 -2.44
N LYS A 43 -1.52 14.85 -1.86
CA LYS A 43 -1.34 14.45 -0.44
C LYS A 43 0.13 14.37 -0.03
N SER A 44 0.91 13.50 -0.68
CA SER A 44 2.34 13.34 -0.38
C SER A 44 3.15 14.62 -0.64
N THR A 45 2.73 15.46 -1.60
CA THR A 45 3.37 16.77 -1.84
C THR A 45 3.14 17.73 -0.68
N LEU A 46 1.93 17.73 -0.09
CA LEU A 46 1.63 18.52 1.10
C LEU A 46 2.47 18.04 2.30
N LEU A 47 2.58 16.72 2.53
CA LEU A 47 3.44 16.18 3.58
C LEU A 47 4.90 16.58 3.36
N ARG A 48 5.40 16.48 2.14
CA ARG A 48 6.76 16.93 1.78
C ARG A 48 6.98 18.43 2.01
N ALA A 49 5.97 19.26 1.79
CA ALA A 49 6.06 20.70 2.05
C ALA A 49 6.13 21.00 3.57
N LEU A 50 5.35 20.30 4.38
CA LEU A 50 5.40 20.37 5.85
C LEU A 50 6.73 19.86 6.41
N ALA A 51 7.32 18.84 5.78
CA ALA A 51 8.65 18.31 6.13
C ALA A 51 9.82 19.17 5.61
N GLY A 52 9.55 20.22 4.80
CA GLY A 52 10.58 21.01 4.15
C GLY A 52 11.34 20.30 3.02
N LEU A 53 10.86 19.14 2.55
CA LEU A 53 11.51 18.37 1.48
C LEU A 53 11.29 19.00 0.12
N VAL A 54 10.21 19.75 -0.08
CA VAL A 54 10.00 20.61 -1.24
C VAL A 54 10.11 22.08 -0.81
N PRO A 55 10.83 22.92 -1.55
CA PRO A 55 11.53 22.66 -2.83
C PRO A 55 12.94 22.07 -2.67
N HIS A 56 13.48 21.89 -1.47
CA HIS A 56 14.90 21.65 -1.20
C HIS A 56 15.49 20.43 -1.93
N PHE A 57 14.81 19.28 -1.87
CA PHE A 57 15.30 18.03 -2.50
C PHE A 57 14.73 17.77 -3.89
N HIS A 58 13.48 18.22 -4.14
CA HIS A 58 12.79 17.90 -5.39
C HIS A 58 12.84 19.04 -6.41
N GLY A 59 13.38 20.21 -6.04
CA GLY A 59 13.31 21.40 -6.90
C GLY A 59 11.87 21.86 -7.13
N GLY A 60 11.65 22.63 -8.19
CA GLY A 60 10.32 23.08 -8.59
C GLY A 60 9.98 24.53 -8.21
N ARG A 61 8.75 24.96 -8.55
CA ARG A 61 8.26 26.30 -8.22
C ARG A 61 7.35 26.25 -7.01
N PHE A 62 7.71 26.97 -5.96
CA PHE A 62 6.97 27.05 -4.70
C PHE A 62 6.48 28.48 -4.48
N SER A 63 5.18 28.68 -4.29
CA SER A 63 4.58 29.95 -3.89
C SER A 63 3.72 29.78 -2.63
N GLY A 64 3.41 30.88 -1.96
CA GLY A 64 2.80 30.84 -0.64
C GLY A 64 3.82 30.67 0.48
N SER A 65 3.40 30.22 1.66
CA SER A 65 4.29 29.92 2.80
C SER A 65 3.85 28.68 3.55
N VAL A 66 4.84 27.99 4.13
CA VAL A 66 4.65 26.88 5.10
C VAL A 66 5.55 27.14 6.28
N GLU A 67 4.94 27.26 7.46
CA GLU A 67 5.62 27.45 8.73
C GLU A 67 5.33 26.27 9.64
N VAL A 68 6.35 25.67 10.25
CA VAL A 68 6.24 24.59 11.23
C VAL A 68 7.03 25.00 12.47
N ALA A 69 6.37 25.04 13.63
CA ALA A 69 6.95 25.48 14.90
C ALA A 69 7.62 26.85 14.82
N GLY A 70 7.10 27.76 13.98
CA GLY A 70 7.63 29.10 13.74
C GLY A 70 8.79 29.20 12.74
N LEU A 71 9.14 28.08 12.07
CA LEU A 71 10.18 28.03 11.05
C LEU A 71 9.56 27.97 9.66
N ASP A 72 9.95 28.87 8.73
CA ASP A 72 9.56 28.82 7.32
C ASP A 72 10.32 27.70 6.61
N THR A 73 9.60 26.65 6.17
CA THR A 73 10.19 25.44 5.58
C THR A 73 10.98 25.67 4.29
N ARG A 74 10.80 26.82 3.62
CA ARG A 74 11.60 27.20 2.45
C ARG A 74 12.96 27.81 2.82
N ARG A 75 13.09 28.33 4.03
CA ARG A 75 14.27 29.10 4.46
C ARG A 75 15.22 28.28 5.32
N VAL A 76 14.68 27.31 6.05
CA VAL A 76 15.45 26.40 6.87
C VAL A 76 15.75 25.13 6.12
N HIS A 77 16.91 24.53 6.35
CA HIS A 77 17.21 23.21 5.80
C HIS A 77 16.37 22.14 6.52
N PRO A 78 15.89 21.08 5.83
CA PRO A 78 15.11 20.00 6.46
C PRO A 78 15.75 19.40 7.71
N ALA A 79 17.08 19.35 7.81
CA ALA A 79 17.80 18.90 9.00
C ALA A 79 17.50 19.75 10.25
N GLU A 80 17.14 21.04 10.10
CA GLU A 80 16.76 21.91 11.21
C GLU A 80 15.35 21.61 11.74
N LEU A 81 14.51 20.97 10.91
CA LEU A 81 13.17 20.51 11.28
C LEU A 81 13.18 19.10 11.88
N ALA A 82 14.23 18.30 11.68
CA ALA A 82 14.27 16.87 11.99
C ALA A 82 14.01 16.52 13.47
N GLY A 83 14.27 17.43 14.41
CA GLY A 83 13.90 17.25 15.83
C GLY A 83 12.46 17.63 16.17
N THR A 84 11.75 18.24 15.20
CA THR A 84 10.37 18.71 15.37
C THR A 84 9.39 17.91 14.50
N VAL A 85 9.82 17.56 13.30
CA VAL A 85 9.02 16.84 12.29
C VAL A 85 9.64 15.48 12.04
N ALA A 86 8.84 14.42 12.11
CA ALA A 86 9.22 13.09 11.64
C ALA A 86 8.26 12.64 10.53
N THR A 87 8.80 11.97 9.52
CA THR A 87 8.03 11.54 8.35
C THR A 87 8.19 10.04 8.13
N LEU A 88 7.07 9.33 8.04
CA LEU A 88 7.00 7.97 7.52
C LEU A 88 6.62 8.06 6.04
N PHE A 89 7.48 7.53 5.17
CA PHE A 89 7.25 7.53 3.72
C PHE A 89 6.35 6.37 3.30
N GLN A 90 5.71 6.53 2.14
CA GLN A 90 4.78 5.57 1.55
C GLN A 90 5.44 4.20 1.31
N ASP A 91 6.68 4.17 0.80
CA ASP A 91 7.45 2.95 0.61
C ASP A 91 8.47 2.80 1.75
N PRO A 92 8.29 1.81 2.65
CA PRO A 92 9.23 1.59 3.74
C PRO A 92 10.66 1.24 3.28
N GLU A 93 10.82 0.64 2.09
CA GLU A 93 12.13 0.29 1.55
C GLU A 93 12.94 1.54 1.18
N ASP A 94 12.29 2.62 0.76
CA ASP A 94 12.93 3.89 0.45
C ASP A 94 13.42 4.63 1.72
N GLN A 95 12.92 4.24 2.90
CA GLN A 95 13.26 4.88 4.17
C GLN A 95 14.46 4.22 4.87
N VAL A 96 14.68 2.92 4.63
CA VAL A 96 15.66 2.12 5.38
C VAL A 96 17.08 2.41 4.94
N VAL A 97 17.95 2.62 5.91
CA VAL A 97 19.39 2.93 5.73
C VAL A 97 20.28 1.81 6.26
N PHE A 98 19.89 1.16 7.36
CA PHE A 98 20.72 0.16 8.03
C PHE A 98 20.28 -1.28 7.73
N THR A 99 21.21 -2.19 7.87
CA THR A 99 20.99 -3.62 7.63
C THR A 99 20.37 -4.36 8.82
N ARG A 100 20.38 -3.76 10.03
CA ARG A 100 19.85 -4.34 11.27
C ARG A 100 18.77 -3.45 11.87
N VAL A 101 17.67 -4.04 12.32
CA VAL A 101 16.51 -3.34 12.87
C VAL A 101 16.85 -2.40 14.02
N SER A 102 17.62 -2.86 15.02
CA SER A 102 18.00 -2.02 16.16
C SER A 102 18.80 -0.77 15.75
N ASN A 103 19.68 -0.89 14.75
CA ASN A 103 20.44 0.23 14.21
C ASN A 103 19.58 1.19 13.40
N GLU A 104 18.62 0.64 12.66
CA GLU A 104 17.67 1.45 11.88
C GLU A 104 16.84 2.36 12.78
N VAL A 105 16.30 1.83 13.88
CA VAL A 105 15.52 2.64 14.84
C VAL A 105 16.40 3.62 15.63
N ALA A 106 17.66 3.27 15.90
CA ALA A 106 18.60 4.13 16.59
C ALA A 106 19.10 5.31 15.73
N PHE A 107 19.11 5.16 14.40
CA PHE A 107 19.74 6.11 13.48
C PHE A 107 19.26 7.56 13.63
N GLY A 108 17.95 7.77 13.69
CA GLY A 108 17.40 9.11 13.84
C GLY A 108 17.79 9.74 15.19
N LEU A 109 17.83 8.95 16.26
CA LEU A 109 18.26 9.41 17.60
C LEU A 109 19.74 9.82 17.63
N GLU A 110 20.59 9.05 16.94
CA GLU A 110 22.02 9.38 16.80
C GLU A 110 22.22 10.70 16.07
N ASN A 111 21.51 10.90 14.94
CA ASN A 111 21.58 12.14 14.16
C ASN A 111 21.09 13.38 14.92
N LEU A 112 20.13 13.21 15.82
CA LEU A 112 19.65 14.29 16.69
C LEU A 112 20.56 14.55 17.90
N GLY A 113 21.66 13.80 18.06
CA GLY A 113 22.59 13.95 19.17
C GLY A 113 22.00 13.50 20.50
N THR A 114 21.08 12.57 20.53
CA THR A 114 20.53 11.94 21.74
C THR A 114 21.67 11.32 22.56
N PRO A 115 21.70 11.51 23.90
CA PRO A 115 22.74 10.91 24.72
C PRO A 115 22.86 9.40 24.49
N PRO A 116 24.07 8.83 24.33
CA PRO A 116 24.26 7.40 24.03
C PRO A 116 23.55 6.45 25.00
N THR A 117 23.41 6.86 26.27
CA THR A 117 22.72 6.10 27.32
C THR A 117 21.20 6.00 27.12
N GLU A 118 20.62 6.86 26.28
CA GLU A 118 19.18 6.93 26.03
C GLU A 118 18.78 6.28 24.69
N ILE A 119 19.71 6.19 23.72
CA ILE A 119 19.41 5.73 22.35
C ILE A 119 18.80 4.31 22.35
N LEU A 120 19.52 3.32 22.89
CA LEU A 120 19.02 1.94 22.89
C LEU A 120 17.75 1.75 23.73
N PRO A 121 17.58 2.35 24.92
CA PRO A 121 16.31 2.29 25.65
C PRO A 121 15.14 2.92 24.90
N ARG A 122 15.34 4.03 24.19
CA ARG A 122 14.27 4.66 23.38
C ARG A 122 13.91 3.80 22.17
N ALA A 123 14.92 3.31 21.44
CA ALA A 123 14.70 2.41 20.30
C ALA A 123 13.94 1.13 20.72
N ALA A 124 14.33 0.51 21.85
CA ALA A 124 13.67 -0.68 22.37
C ALA A 124 12.21 -0.41 22.77
N ARG A 125 11.91 0.73 23.40
CA ARG A 125 10.53 1.12 23.73
C ARG A 125 9.69 1.33 22.49
N ALA A 126 10.24 2.00 21.47
CA ALA A 126 9.53 2.22 20.20
C ALA A 126 9.23 0.92 19.47
N LEU A 127 10.19 -0.01 19.41
CA LEU A 127 9.99 -1.35 18.84
C LEU A 127 8.93 -2.13 19.62
N ALA A 128 8.95 -2.10 20.94
CA ALA A 128 7.96 -2.78 21.77
C ALA A 128 6.56 -2.20 21.57
N ALA A 129 6.43 -0.87 21.42
CA ALA A 129 5.15 -0.21 21.20
C ALA A 129 4.46 -0.70 19.90
N VAL A 130 5.23 -0.93 18.83
CA VAL A 130 4.71 -1.45 17.56
C VAL A 130 4.68 -2.99 17.48
N GLY A 131 4.97 -3.71 18.58
CA GLY A 131 5.03 -5.18 18.62
C GLY A 131 6.16 -5.79 17.78
N ALA A 132 7.27 -5.08 17.60
CA ALA A 132 8.43 -5.47 16.78
C ALA A 132 9.73 -5.69 17.59
N ASP A 133 9.66 -5.77 18.92
CA ASP A 133 10.80 -5.98 19.81
C ASP A 133 11.58 -7.26 19.50
N HIS A 134 10.88 -8.32 19.14
CA HIS A 134 11.45 -9.62 18.73
C HIS A 134 12.27 -9.55 17.43
N LEU A 135 12.14 -8.46 16.67
CA LEU A 135 12.84 -8.24 15.39
C LEU A 135 14.16 -7.47 15.56
N ALA A 136 14.48 -6.93 16.76
CA ALA A 136 15.58 -5.99 16.99
C ALA A 136 16.93 -6.45 16.40
N GLU A 137 17.24 -7.73 16.48
CA GLU A 137 18.51 -8.31 16.00
C GLU A 137 18.45 -8.86 14.57
N ARG A 138 17.25 -8.85 13.93
CA ARG A 138 17.10 -9.37 12.57
C ARG A 138 17.67 -8.44 11.51
N PRO A 139 18.18 -9.00 10.40
CA PRO A 139 18.46 -8.23 9.20
C PRO A 139 17.17 -7.62 8.61
N VAL A 140 17.21 -6.33 8.24
CA VAL A 140 16.07 -5.64 7.64
C VAL A 140 15.61 -6.30 6.35
N ALA A 141 16.54 -6.81 5.54
CA ALA A 141 16.24 -7.48 4.27
C ALA A 141 15.44 -8.81 4.42
N GLU A 142 15.34 -9.35 5.64
CA GLU A 142 14.58 -10.57 5.93
C GLU A 142 13.18 -10.30 6.47
N LEU A 143 12.80 -9.04 6.61
CA LEU A 143 11.50 -8.63 7.14
C LEU A 143 10.43 -8.76 6.04
N SER A 144 9.24 -9.18 6.46
CA SER A 144 8.04 -9.00 5.64
C SER A 144 7.68 -7.52 5.52
N GLY A 145 6.89 -7.15 4.50
CA GLY A 145 6.48 -5.76 4.31
C GLY A 145 5.79 -5.16 5.54
N GLY A 146 4.92 -5.91 6.22
CA GLY A 146 4.26 -5.45 7.44
C GLY A 146 5.20 -5.34 8.64
N GLU A 147 6.20 -6.22 8.78
CA GLU A 147 7.25 -6.08 9.79
C GLU A 147 8.11 -4.85 9.54
N LEU A 148 8.49 -4.62 8.27
CA LEU A 148 9.26 -3.45 7.86
C LEU A 148 8.49 -2.15 8.11
N GLN A 149 7.20 -2.11 7.77
CA GLN A 149 6.33 -0.96 8.05
C GLN A 149 6.30 -0.61 9.54
N ARG A 150 6.16 -1.63 10.42
CA ARG A 150 6.21 -1.43 11.88
C ARG A 150 7.56 -0.91 12.36
N VAL A 151 8.65 -1.42 11.81
CA VAL A 151 10.01 -0.94 12.14
C VAL A 151 10.19 0.52 11.72
N CYS A 152 9.75 0.91 10.52
CA CYS A 152 9.79 2.30 10.06
C CYS A 152 8.91 3.22 10.92
N LEU A 153 7.74 2.75 11.36
CA LEU A 153 6.90 3.48 12.32
C LEU A 153 7.60 3.65 13.67
N ALA A 154 8.27 2.59 14.19
CA ALA A 154 9.07 2.69 15.41
C ALA A 154 10.20 3.72 15.29
N SER A 155 10.86 3.80 14.12
CA SER A 155 11.95 4.75 13.87
C SER A 155 11.49 6.20 14.01
N VAL A 156 10.29 6.54 13.49
CA VAL A 156 9.77 7.91 13.57
C VAL A 156 9.17 8.21 14.95
N LEU A 157 8.53 7.25 15.61
CA LEU A 157 7.99 7.40 16.96
C LEU A 157 9.10 7.54 18.02
N ALA A 158 10.24 6.88 17.83
CA ALA A 158 11.39 6.98 18.73
C ALA A 158 11.93 8.42 18.84
N LEU A 159 11.71 9.27 17.82
CA LEU A 159 12.15 10.67 17.80
C LEU A 159 11.31 11.57 18.73
N GLU A 160 10.12 11.12 19.15
CA GLU A 160 9.17 11.92 19.95
C GLU A 160 8.90 13.30 19.32
N PRO A 161 8.51 13.34 18.01
CA PRO A 161 8.36 14.60 17.28
C PRO A 161 7.17 15.41 17.78
N ARG A 162 7.13 16.70 17.44
CA ARG A 162 5.94 17.55 17.66
C ARG A 162 4.93 17.43 16.51
N LEU A 163 5.41 17.14 15.30
CA LEU A 163 4.61 16.90 14.10
C LEU A 163 5.02 15.57 13.48
N LEU A 164 4.08 14.65 13.36
CA LEU A 164 4.24 13.34 12.75
C LEU A 164 3.50 13.32 11.41
N LEU A 165 4.23 13.07 10.34
CA LEU A 165 3.71 13.01 8.98
C LEU A 165 3.75 11.54 8.51
N LEU A 166 2.59 10.98 8.23
CA LEU A 166 2.44 9.57 7.86
C LEU A 166 1.88 9.47 6.45
N ASP A 167 2.68 8.99 5.50
CA ASP A 167 2.25 8.78 4.11
C ASP A 167 1.89 7.30 3.90
N GLU A 168 0.60 6.98 3.86
CA GLU A 168 0.04 5.64 3.74
C GLU A 168 0.61 4.62 4.75
N PRO A 169 0.59 4.93 6.06
CA PRO A 169 1.25 4.12 7.09
C PRO A 169 0.69 2.71 7.23
N THR A 170 -0.52 2.46 6.71
CA THR A 170 -1.22 1.19 6.89
C THR A 170 -1.21 0.31 5.63
N SER A 171 -0.56 0.74 4.55
CA SER A 171 -0.62 0.10 3.24
C SER A 171 -0.19 -1.38 3.23
N GLN A 172 0.75 -1.75 4.12
CA GLN A 172 1.28 -3.12 4.22
C GLN A 172 0.79 -3.87 5.47
N LEU A 173 -0.07 -3.23 6.28
CA LEU A 173 -0.61 -3.80 7.51
C LEU A 173 -1.97 -4.46 7.27
N ASP A 174 -2.27 -5.48 8.03
CA ASP A 174 -3.62 -6.01 8.17
C ASP A 174 -4.51 -5.04 8.98
N PRO A 175 -5.82 -5.24 9.05
CA PRO A 175 -6.70 -4.30 9.74
C PRO A 175 -6.34 -4.04 11.20
N GLU A 176 -5.93 -5.06 11.95
CA GLU A 176 -5.53 -4.94 13.37
C GLU A 176 -4.22 -4.15 13.51
N GLY A 177 -3.21 -4.46 12.70
CA GLY A 177 -1.95 -3.72 12.66
C GLY A 177 -2.14 -2.27 12.22
N ALA A 178 -3.07 -2.01 11.30
CA ALA A 178 -3.41 -0.67 10.85
C ALA A 178 -4.04 0.17 11.98
N ALA A 179 -5.03 -0.38 12.71
CA ALA A 179 -5.65 0.28 13.85
C ALA A 179 -4.61 0.61 14.92
N THR A 180 -3.76 -0.37 15.28
CA THR A 180 -2.68 -0.17 16.25
C THR A 180 -1.71 0.94 15.81
N ALA A 181 -1.33 1.01 14.54
CA ALA A 181 -0.42 2.03 14.03
C ALA A 181 -0.99 3.45 14.17
N ILE A 182 -2.27 3.63 13.87
CA ILE A 182 -2.96 4.93 13.99
C ILE A 182 -3.16 5.32 15.46
N GLU A 183 -3.56 4.37 16.32
CA GLU A 183 -3.67 4.60 17.77
C GLU A 183 -2.33 5.04 18.38
N LEU A 184 -1.23 4.35 18.05
CA LEU A 184 0.11 4.73 18.52
C LEU A 184 0.52 6.12 18.04
N ALA A 185 0.21 6.49 16.80
CA ALA A 185 0.47 7.83 16.30
C ALA A 185 -0.33 8.89 17.10
N ARG A 186 -1.61 8.65 17.38
CA ARG A 186 -2.46 9.51 18.20
C ARG A 186 -1.95 9.62 19.64
N ASP A 187 -1.61 8.49 20.25
CA ASP A 187 -1.14 8.41 21.64
C ASP A 187 0.25 9.02 21.84
N SER A 188 0.99 9.27 20.76
CA SER A 188 2.30 9.94 20.82
C SER A 188 2.21 11.37 21.34
N GLY A 189 1.01 11.99 21.32
CA GLY A 189 0.77 13.38 21.68
C GLY A 189 1.29 14.41 20.67
N ALA A 190 1.87 13.96 19.56
CA ALA A 190 2.25 14.81 18.43
C ALA A 190 0.99 15.30 17.68
N ALA A 191 1.09 16.41 16.96
CA ALA A 191 0.16 16.64 15.87
C ALA A 191 0.45 15.63 14.76
N VAL A 192 -0.59 15.00 14.20
CA VAL A 192 -0.45 13.94 13.21
C VAL A 192 -1.13 14.35 11.93
N VAL A 193 -0.46 14.24 10.80
CA VAL A 193 -1.08 14.31 9.48
C VAL A 193 -0.90 12.96 8.80
N VAL A 194 -1.97 12.24 8.60
CA VAL A 194 -1.95 10.91 7.99
C VAL A 194 -2.63 10.95 6.62
N SER A 195 -1.90 10.60 5.56
CA SER A 195 -2.50 10.35 4.25
C SER A 195 -2.90 8.89 4.14
N GLU A 196 -4.12 8.64 3.68
CA GLU A 196 -4.64 7.29 3.48
C GLU A 196 -5.56 7.20 2.26
N GLN A 197 -5.63 6.00 1.70
CA GLN A 197 -6.55 5.67 0.61
C GLN A 197 -7.72 4.79 1.08
N ARG A 198 -7.65 4.28 2.30
CA ARG A 198 -8.68 3.47 2.95
C ARG A 198 -9.29 4.26 4.10
N PRO A 199 -10.40 4.97 3.86
CA PRO A 199 -10.99 5.86 4.85
C PRO A 199 -11.39 5.13 6.14
N GLU A 200 -11.82 3.89 6.05
CA GLU A 200 -12.20 3.04 7.19
C GLU A 200 -11.08 2.83 8.21
N ARG A 201 -9.83 3.05 7.81
CA ARG A 201 -8.66 2.86 8.68
C ARG A 201 -8.32 4.07 9.55
N VAL A 202 -8.82 5.26 9.19
CA VAL A 202 -8.38 6.52 9.81
C VAL A 202 -9.53 7.37 10.34
N LEU A 203 -10.74 7.26 9.79
CA LEU A 203 -11.84 8.17 10.11
C LEU A 203 -12.25 8.16 11.59
N GLU A 204 -12.23 7.01 12.26
CA GLU A 204 -12.57 6.89 13.67
C GLU A 204 -11.52 7.49 14.61
N ALA A 205 -10.27 7.56 14.16
CA ALA A 205 -9.14 8.02 14.96
C ALA A 205 -8.76 9.49 14.71
N CYS A 206 -9.36 10.16 13.71
CA CYS A 206 -9.01 11.52 13.32
C CYS A 206 -9.97 12.54 13.92
N ASP A 207 -9.42 13.70 14.27
CA ASP A 207 -10.19 14.86 14.74
C ASP A 207 -10.77 15.65 13.56
N ARG A 208 -10.10 15.60 12.40
CA ARG A 208 -10.50 16.33 11.20
C ARG A 208 -10.09 15.58 9.93
N VAL A 209 -10.94 15.71 8.90
CA VAL A 209 -10.72 15.13 7.58
C VAL A 209 -10.58 16.23 6.55
N LEU A 210 -9.56 16.10 5.70
CA LEU A 210 -9.31 16.97 4.56
C LEU A 210 -9.31 16.11 3.28
N PHE A 211 -10.14 16.46 2.32
CA PHE A 211 -10.17 15.81 1.03
C PHE A 211 -9.26 16.57 0.04
N VAL A 212 -8.24 15.89 -0.50
CA VAL A 212 -7.20 16.47 -1.36
C VAL A 212 -7.35 15.93 -2.76
N ALA A 213 -7.85 16.76 -3.68
CA ALA A 213 -8.02 16.40 -5.08
C ALA A 213 -7.57 17.57 -5.98
N ASP A 214 -6.97 17.25 -7.12
CA ASP A 214 -6.47 18.23 -8.11
C ASP A 214 -5.62 19.36 -7.50
N GLY A 215 -4.83 19.02 -6.49
CA GLY A 215 -3.96 19.94 -5.77
C GLY A 215 -4.69 20.93 -4.85
N ARG A 216 -5.97 20.71 -4.54
CA ARG A 216 -6.79 21.56 -3.66
C ARG A 216 -7.24 20.76 -2.43
N ILE A 217 -7.47 21.49 -1.35
CA ILE A 217 -8.08 20.93 -0.13
C ILE A 217 -9.53 21.35 -0.04
N GLN A 218 -10.38 20.40 0.30
CA GLN A 218 -11.74 20.61 0.76
C GLN A 218 -11.85 20.05 2.17
N GLU A 219 -12.29 20.85 3.12
CA GLU A 219 -12.56 20.43 4.50
C GLU A 219 -14.00 19.91 4.62
N GLY A 220 -14.19 18.84 5.38
CA GLY A 220 -15.50 18.23 5.63
C GLY A 220 -15.58 16.78 5.16
N ASP A 221 -16.79 16.26 5.05
CA ASP A 221 -17.03 14.88 4.64
C ASP A 221 -16.46 14.61 3.23
N PRO A 222 -15.77 13.50 3.06
CA PRO A 222 -15.27 13.09 1.74
C PRO A 222 -16.46 12.74 0.82
N PRO A 223 -16.27 12.73 -0.51
CA PRO A 223 -17.31 12.26 -1.45
C PRO A 223 -17.78 10.84 -1.11
N ASP A 224 -19.04 10.50 -1.45
CA ASP A 224 -19.68 9.22 -1.11
C ASP A 224 -18.83 7.99 -1.45
N ALA A 225 -18.09 8.03 -2.57
CA ALA A 225 -17.18 6.96 -2.96
C ALA A 225 -16.03 6.71 -1.96
N TRP A 226 -15.76 7.66 -1.07
CA TRP A 226 -14.72 7.62 -0.05
C TRP A 226 -15.27 7.36 1.35
N LEU A 227 -16.57 7.14 1.49
CA LEU A 227 -17.15 6.74 2.76
C LEU A 227 -16.86 5.25 3.02
N PRO A 228 -16.70 4.84 4.29
CA PRO A 228 -16.57 3.44 4.66
C PRO A 228 -17.76 2.63 4.16
N ARG A 229 -17.49 1.47 3.58
CA ARG A 229 -18.52 0.53 3.12
C ARG A 229 -18.47 -0.73 3.97
N GLU A 230 -19.64 -1.27 4.27
CA GLU A 230 -19.74 -2.56 4.95
C GLU A 230 -19.49 -3.71 3.97
N ALA A 231 -18.61 -4.64 4.34
CA ALA A 231 -18.33 -5.82 3.53
C ALA A 231 -19.34 -6.93 3.85
N VAL A 232 -20.14 -7.31 2.86
CA VAL A 232 -21.02 -8.49 2.95
C VAL A 232 -20.41 -9.61 2.14
N LEU A 233 -19.65 -10.50 2.80
CA LEU A 233 -18.90 -11.54 2.11
C LEU A 233 -19.82 -12.62 1.55
N PRO A 234 -19.72 -12.96 0.24
CA PRO A 234 -20.52 -14.02 -0.36
C PRO A 234 -20.07 -15.40 0.15
N ALA A 235 -21.08 -16.23 0.49
CA ALA A 235 -20.90 -17.59 0.98
C ALA A 235 -21.44 -18.63 -0.02
N ALA A 236 -21.12 -18.47 -1.30
CA ALA A 236 -21.58 -19.37 -2.35
C ALA A 236 -20.81 -20.71 -2.34
N GLU A 237 -21.46 -21.74 -2.85
CA GLU A 237 -20.80 -23.03 -3.13
C GLU A 237 -19.91 -22.93 -4.36
N PRO A 238 -18.80 -23.70 -4.45
CA PRO A 238 -17.94 -23.73 -5.61
C PRO A 238 -18.70 -23.98 -6.90
N SER A 239 -18.52 -23.18 -7.92
CA SER A 239 -19.27 -23.22 -9.18
C SER A 239 -18.36 -23.55 -10.38
N GLY A 240 -18.97 -24.01 -11.48
CA GLY A 240 -18.32 -24.26 -12.77
C GLY A 240 -17.35 -25.46 -12.83
N PRO A 241 -16.84 -25.79 -14.02
CA PRO A 241 -15.78 -26.77 -14.21
C PRO A 241 -14.50 -26.36 -13.49
N VAL A 242 -13.83 -27.31 -12.84
CA VAL A 242 -12.62 -27.01 -12.06
C VAL A 242 -11.46 -26.66 -12.98
N VAL A 243 -10.89 -25.47 -12.82
CA VAL A 243 -9.67 -25.04 -13.50
C VAL A 243 -8.45 -25.19 -12.60
N CYS A 244 -8.60 -24.93 -11.29
CA CYS A 244 -7.52 -25.12 -10.34
C CYS A 244 -8.05 -25.84 -9.08
N ARG A 245 -7.29 -26.85 -8.60
CA ARG A 245 -7.57 -27.59 -7.39
C ARG A 245 -6.28 -27.86 -6.62
N LEU A 246 -6.27 -27.44 -5.37
CA LEU A 246 -5.28 -27.80 -4.36
C LEU A 246 -5.95 -28.79 -3.40
N GLU A 247 -5.31 -29.92 -3.10
CA GLU A 247 -5.82 -30.95 -2.19
C GLU A 247 -4.78 -31.26 -1.13
N ASP A 248 -5.11 -30.98 0.15
CA ASP A 248 -4.29 -31.23 1.34
C ASP A 248 -2.83 -30.75 1.20
N VAL A 249 -2.62 -29.62 0.49
CA VAL A 249 -1.29 -29.09 0.22
C VAL A 249 -0.62 -28.55 1.48
N SER A 250 0.67 -28.88 1.65
CA SER A 250 1.49 -28.30 2.71
C SER A 250 2.78 -27.77 2.10
N PHE A 251 3.25 -26.63 2.66
CA PHE A 251 4.47 -25.99 2.22
C PHE A 251 5.17 -25.27 3.38
N ALA A 252 6.50 -25.36 3.42
CA ALA A 252 7.36 -24.68 4.37
C ALA A 252 8.50 -23.97 3.64
N TYR A 253 8.82 -22.75 4.04
CA TYR A 253 10.06 -22.09 3.65
C TYR A 253 11.16 -22.53 4.63
N HIS A 254 12.19 -23.20 4.12
CA HIS A 254 13.21 -23.87 4.94
C HIS A 254 12.55 -24.81 5.95
N ALA A 255 12.60 -24.52 7.25
CA ALA A 255 12.01 -25.32 8.32
C ALA A 255 10.72 -24.70 8.90
N THR A 256 10.26 -23.54 8.40
CA THR A 256 9.08 -22.85 8.94
C THR A 256 7.84 -23.22 8.12
N PRO A 257 6.88 -23.98 8.69
CA PRO A 257 5.63 -24.28 8.01
C PRO A 257 4.80 -23.01 7.78
N VAL A 258 4.31 -22.84 6.54
CA VAL A 258 3.48 -21.67 6.16
C VAL A 258 2.09 -22.12 5.73
N VAL A 259 1.99 -23.25 5.03
CA VAL A 259 0.72 -23.83 4.61
C VAL A 259 0.64 -25.25 5.15
N GLN A 260 -0.47 -25.64 5.80
CA GLN A 260 -0.65 -26.97 6.38
C GLN A 260 -2.00 -27.52 5.94
N ARG A 261 -1.97 -28.59 5.12
CA ARG A 261 -3.13 -29.34 4.64
C ARG A 261 -4.26 -28.47 4.10
N ALA A 262 -3.90 -27.41 3.35
CA ALA A 262 -4.87 -26.51 2.76
C ALA A 262 -5.48 -27.12 1.50
N SER A 263 -6.78 -26.91 1.31
CA SER A 263 -7.48 -27.31 0.10
C SER A 263 -8.25 -26.12 -0.47
N LEU A 264 -8.16 -25.92 -1.78
CA LEU A 264 -8.80 -24.82 -2.49
C LEU A 264 -9.24 -25.32 -3.87
N ARG A 265 -10.40 -24.85 -4.32
CA ARG A 265 -10.90 -25.08 -5.66
C ARG A 265 -11.31 -23.76 -6.30
N VAL A 266 -10.99 -23.57 -7.59
CA VAL A 266 -11.43 -22.44 -8.39
C VAL A 266 -12.01 -22.95 -9.70
N GLY A 267 -13.25 -22.60 -10.00
CA GLY A 267 -13.96 -23.01 -11.20
C GLY A 267 -13.85 -22.00 -12.34
N ARG A 268 -14.14 -22.44 -13.57
CA ARG A 268 -14.23 -21.56 -14.74
C ARG A 268 -15.44 -20.64 -14.61
N GLY A 269 -15.23 -19.35 -14.83
CA GLY A 269 -16.25 -18.33 -14.63
C GLY A 269 -16.42 -17.92 -13.15
N GLU A 270 -15.63 -18.47 -12.22
CA GLU A 270 -15.68 -18.17 -10.79
C GLU A 270 -14.56 -17.20 -10.40
N ILE A 271 -14.89 -16.19 -9.60
CA ILE A 271 -13.94 -15.34 -8.90
C ILE A 271 -13.93 -15.73 -7.42
N VAL A 272 -12.83 -16.28 -6.95
CA VAL A 272 -12.63 -16.65 -5.53
C VAL A 272 -11.73 -15.64 -4.85
N ALA A 273 -12.18 -15.03 -3.76
CA ALA A 273 -11.32 -14.23 -2.90
C ALA A 273 -10.74 -15.07 -1.77
N LEU A 274 -9.42 -15.04 -1.62
CA LEU A 274 -8.68 -15.66 -0.52
C LEU A 274 -8.29 -14.58 0.49
N VAL A 275 -8.94 -14.58 1.65
CA VAL A 275 -8.77 -13.56 2.69
C VAL A 275 -8.14 -14.16 3.96
N GLY A 276 -7.58 -13.31 4.83
CA GLY A 276 -7.03 -13.72 6.12
C GLY A 276 -5.88 -12.82 6.57
N PRO A 277 -5.38 -13.00 7.81
CA PRO A 277 -4.33 -12.15 8.37
C PRO A 277 -3.00 -12.25 7.60
N ASN A 278 -2.12 -11.28 7.80
CA ASN A 278 -0.78 -11.32 7.22
C ASN A 278 -0.01 -12.55 7.78
N GLY A 279 0.80 -13.17 6.92
CA GLY A 279 1.54 -14.39 7.30
C GLY A 279 0.72 -15.69 7.30
N SER A 280 -0.60 -15.67 7.04
CA SER A 280 -1.44 -16.89 7.01
C SER A 280 -1.23 -17.79 5.78
N GLY A 281 -0.28 -17.47 4.90
CA GLY A 281 0.07 -18.29 3.73
C GLY A 281 -0.69 -18.01 2.45
N LYS A 282 -1.47 -16.93 2.36
CA LYS A 282 -2.26 -16.56 1.16
C LYS A 282 -1.40 -16.48 -0.10
N THR A 283 -0.35 -15.67 -0.09
CA THR A 283 0.62 -15.54 -1.20
C THR A 283 1.27 -16.88 -1.56
N THR A 284 1.54 -17.74 -0.56
CA THR A 284 2.10 -19.07 -0.79
C THR A 284 1.09 -19.98 -1.50
N LEU A 285 -0.18 -19.96 -1.09
CA LEU A 285 -1.25 -20.67 -1.78
C LEU A 285 -1.46 -20.18 -3.21
N ALA A 286 -1.38 -18.86 -3.44
CA ALA A 286 -1.44 -18.27 -4.77
C ALA A 286 -0.30 -18.76 -5.68
N LYS A 287 0.93 -18.80 -5.16
CA LYS A 287 2.10 -19.33 -5.88
C LYS A 287 2.01 -20.83 -6.14
N LEU A 288 1.47 -21.62 -5.21
CA LEU A 288 1.18 -23.05 -5.41
C LEU A 288 0.12 -23.23 -6.51
N ALA A 289 -0.97 -22.46 -6.49
CA ALA A 289 -2.02 -22.50 -7.50
C ALA A 289 -1.50 -22.23 -8.92
N THR A 290 -0.55 -21.31 -9.06
CA THR A 290 0.06 -20.98 -10.37
C THR A 290 1.25 -21.87 -10.75
N GLY A 291 1.78 -22.68 -9.83
CA GLY A 291 2.96 -23.52 -10.04
C GLY A 291 4.28 -22.79 -9.98
N LEU A 292 4.31 -21.61 -9.41
CA LEU A 292 5.55 -20.91 -9.03
C LEU A 292 6.23 -21.59 -7.84
N LEU A 293 5.46 -22.36 -7.07
CA LEU A 293 5.94 -23.23 -6.01
C LEU A 293 5.33 -24.64 -6.19
N GLU A 294 6.06 -25.67 -5.75
CA GLU A 294 5.58 -27.04 -5.67
C GLU A 294 5.26 -27.41 -4.22
N PRO A 295 4.12 -28.07 -3.93
CA PRO A 295 3.79 -28.47 -2.58
C PRO A 295 4.72 -29.57 -2.08
N GLN A 296 5.07 -29.54 -0.80
CA GLN A 296 5.87 -30.60 -0.16
C GLN A 296 5.01 -31.85 0.14
N SER A 297 3.71 -31.69 0.29
CA SER A 297 2.72 -32.76 0.36
C SER A 297 1.37 -32.28 -0.18
N GLY A 298 0.48 -33.24 -0.51
CA GLY A 298 -0.76 -32.96 -1.21
C GLY A 298 -0.57 -32.91 -2.72
N SER A 299 -1.56 -32.40 -3.44
CA SER A 299 -1.52 -32.28 -4.89
C SER A 299 -2.09 -30.95 -5.40
N VAL A 300 -1.57 -30.50 -6.53
CA VAL A 300 -2.09 -29.35 -7.27
C VAL A 300 -2.41 -29.78 -8.69
N ALA A 301 -3.66 -29.62 -9.12
CA ALA A 301 -4.11 -29.82 -10.47
C ALA A 301 -4.60 -28.49 -11.04
N ARG A 302 -4.21 -28.20 -12.29
CA ARG A 302 -4.65 -26.99 -13.00
C ARG A 302 -4.78 -27.28 -14.50
N GLU A 303 -5.69 -26.58 -15.14
CA GLU A 303 -5.93 -26.65 -16.57
C GLU A 303 -5.42 -25.37 -17.24
N GLY A 304 -4.82 -25.52 -18.41
CA GLY A 304 -4.43 -24.40 -19.28
C GLY A 304 -3.30 -23.51 -18.73
N ARG A 305 -3.33 -22.24 -19.16
CA ARG A 305 -2.34 -21.22 -18.78
C ARG A 305 -2.72 -20.55 -17.47
N ALA A 306 -1.78 -20.47 -16.54
CA ALA A 306 -1.92 -19.67 -15.33
C ALA A 306 -1.04 -18.42 -15.38
N CYS A 307 -1.61 -17.26 -15.01
CA CYS A 307 -0.88 -16.01 -14.83
C CYS A 307 -0.98 -15.53 -13.39
N TYR A 308 0.10 -14.94 -12.89
CA TYR A 308 0.21 -14.41 -11.54
C TYR A 308 0.63 -12.95 -11.56
N LEU A 309 -0.19 -12.09 -10.97
CA LEU A 309 0.17 -10.71 -10.69
C LEU A 309 0.61 -10.62 -9.22
N SER A 310 1.86 -10.25 -9.00
CA SER A 310 2.43 -10.12 -7.65
C SER A 310 1.98 -8.84 -6.95
N GLN A 311 2.12 -8.80 -5.63
CA GLN A 311 1.79 -7.67 -4.77
C GLN A 311 2.53 -6.36 -5.14
N ASP A 312 3.73 -6.45 -5.72
CA ASP A 312 4.52 -5.33 -6.23
C ASP A 312 4.94 -5.61 -7.68
N PRO A 313 4.03 -5.42 -8.64
CA PRO A 313 4.30 -5.76 -10.02
C PRO A 313 5.29 -4.81 -10.69
N GLY A 314 5.47 -3.59 -10.18
CA GLY A 314 6.39 -2.60 -10.72
C GLY A 314 7.85 -3.05 -10.76
N ARG A 315 8.24 -3.99 -9.89
CA ARG A 315 9.60 -4.58 -9.86
C ARG A 315 9.90 -5.51 -11.03
N TYR A 316 8.88 -5.97 -11.73
CA TYR A 316 9.03 -6.95 -12.81
C TYR A 316 8.89 -6.33 -14.20
N LEU A 317 8.68 -5.01 -14.30
CA LEU A 317 8.61 -4.28 -15.56
C LEU A 317 10.05 -4.05 -16.08
N VAL A 318 10.35 -4.62 -17.24
CA VAL A 318 11.73 -4.71 -17.77
C VAL A 318 11.94 -3.97 -19.09
N LYS A 319 10.86 -3.57 -19.78
CA LYS A 319 10.93 -2.87 -21.07
C LYS A 319 11.02 -1.37 -20.90
N GLU A 320 11.45 -0.70 -21.97
CA GLU A 320 11.54 0.77 -22.03
C GLU A 320 10.22 1.42 -22.45
N ARG A 321 9.28 0.63 -23.04
CA ARG A 321 7.96 1.08 -23.49
C ARG A 321 6.87 0.24 -22.86
N ALA A 322 5.74 0.87 -22.56
CA ALA A 322 4.59 0.21 -21.94
C ALA A 322 3.96 -0.85 -22.88
N ASP A 323 3.83 -0.55 -24.17
CA ASP A 323 3.29 -1.50 -25.14
C ASP A 323 4.20 -2.73 -25.35
N GLU A 324 5.53 -2.53 -25.37
CA GLU A 324 6.48 -3.63 -25.46
C GLU A 324 6.45 -4.53 -24.22
N GLU A 325 6.21 -3.96 -23.03
CA GLU A 325 6.07 -4.73 -21.79
C GLU A 325 4.86 -5.66 -21.88
N VAL A 326 3.71 -5.14 -22.28
CA VAL A 326 2.49 -5.93 -22.46
C VAL A 326 2.65 -6.95 -23.59
N ALA A 327 3.31 -6.59 -24.69
CA ALA A 327 3.53 -7.46 -25.85
C ALA A 327 4.41 -8.69 -25.54
N LEU A 328 5.20 -8.69 -24.44
CA LEU A 328 5.98 -9.86 -24.03
C LEU A 328 5.12 -11.13 -23.90
N ALA A 329 3.93 -10.98 -23.35
CA ALA A 329 3.02 -12.11 -23.10
C ALA A 329 2.38 -12.67 -24.40
N VAL A 330 2.40 -11.90 -25.49
CA VAL A 330 1.73 -12.23 -26.78
C VAL A 330 2.71 -12.26 -27.96
N GLY A 331 4.00 -12.56 -27.70
CA GLY A 331 5.00 -12.77 -28.74
C GLY A 331 5.40 -11.52 -29.53
N GLY A 332 5.23 -10.32 -28.95
CA GLY A 332 5.60 -9.05 -29.56
C GLY A 332 4.46 -8.38 -30.35
N ASP A 333 3.22 -8.82 -30.20
CA ASP A 333 2.04 -8.23 -30.86
C ASP A 333 1.65 -6.89 -30.19
N LEU A 334 2.14 -5.78 -30.76
CA LEU A 334 1.87 -4.43 -30.27
C LEU A 334 0.42 -4.00 -30.47
N VAL A 335 -0.31 -4.57 -31.41
CA VAL A 335 -1.74 -4.23 -31.63
C VAL A 335 -2.58 -4.78 -30.47
N ARG A 336 -2.36 -6.04 -30.10
CA ARG A 336 -3.01 -6.64 -28.92
C ARG A 336 -2.58 -5.94 -27.63
N ALA A 337 -1.32 -5.57 -27.52
CA ALA A 337 -0.81 -4.85 -26.36
C ALA A 337 -1.48 -3.47 -26.21
N GLY A 338 -1.62 -2.70 -27.28
CA GLY A 338 -2.32 -1.41 -27.27
C GLY A 338 -3.80 -1.55 -26.88
N ALA A 339 -4.49 -2.59 -27.36
CA ALA A 339 -5.86 -2.88 -26.95
C ALA A 339 -5.95 -3.19 -25.44
N ALA A 340 -5.06 -4.03 -24.92
CA ALA A 340 -5.03 -4.37 -23.49
C ALA A 340 -4.69 -3.15 -22.61
N LEU A 341 -3.82 -2.26 -23.06
CA LEU A 341 -3.56 -0.98 -22.37
C LEU A 341 -4.82 -0.11 -22.31
N ALA A 342 -5.58 -0.05 -23.40
CA ALA A 342 -6.83 0.73 -23.43
C ALA A 342 -7.87 0.16 -22.46
N GLU A 343 -8.00 -1.17 -22.33
CA GLU A 343 -8.92 -1.85 -21.40
C GLU A 343 -8.66 -1.49 -19.94
N VAL A 344 -7.39 -1.25 -19.56
CA VAL A 344 -7.02 -0.84 -18.20
C VAL A 344 -6.91 0.69 -18.04
N GLY A 345 -7.42 1.47 -19.01
CA GLY A 345 -7.42 2.94 -18.96
C GLY A 345 -6.04 3.58 -19.17
N LEU A 346 -5.15 2.92 -19.92
CA LEU A 346 -3.83 3.42 -20.31
C LEU A 346 -3.71 3.71 -21.82
N ALA A 347 -4.81 4.02 -22.50
CA ALA A 347 -4.78 4.46 -23.89
C ALA A 347 -3.92 5.73 -24.04
N GLY A 348 -2.99 5.75 -25.01
CA GLY A 348 -2.05 6.86 -25.23
C GLY A 348 -0.79 6.81 -24.36
N PHE A 349 -0.56 5.71 -23.62
CA PHE A 349 0.63 5.49 -22.80
C PHE A 349 1.63 4.51 -23.46
N GLU A 350 1.36 4.07 -24.65
CA GLU A 350 2.08 3.01 -25.36
C GLU A 350 3.59 3.25 -25.40
N ASP A 351 3.99 4.50 -25.69
CA ASP A 351 5.39 4.92 -25.83
C ASP A 351 6.06 5.30 -24.50
N ARG A 352 5.33 5.34 -23.39
CA ARG A 352 5.90 5.78 -22.11
C ARG A 352 6.79 4.71 -21.49
N HIS A 353 7.86 5.16 -20.86
CA HIS A 353 8.70 4.27 -20.06
C HIS A 353 7.95 3.87 -18.76
N PRO A 354 7.90 2.58 -18.40
CA PRO A 354 7.20 2.12 -17.18
C PRO A 354 7.63 2.82 -15.88
N ARG A 355 8.90 3.26 -15.79
CA ARG A 355 9.39 4.01 -14.61
C ARG A 355 8.84 5.43 -14.49
N ASP A 356 8.40 6.02 -15.60
CA ASP A 356 7.81 7.37 -15.61
C ASP A 356 6.32 7.35 -15.24
N LEU A 357 5.74 6.16 -15.10
CA LEU A 357 4.36 5.97 -14.68
C LEU A 357 4.23 6.11 -13.15
N SER A 358 3.11 6.65 -12.70
CA SER A 358 2.72 6.61 -11.29
C SER A 358 2.56 5.17 -10.80
N SER A 359 2.54 4.95 -9.49
CA SER A 359 2.35 3.61 -8.91
C SER A 359 1.09 2.93 -9.46
N GLY A 360 -0.06 3.60 -9.43
CA GLY A 360 -1.32 3.05 -9.95
C GLY A 360 -1.34 2.83 -11.47
N GLU A 361 -0.57 3.62 -12.25
CA GLU A 361 -0.40 3.37 -13.69
C GLU A 361 0.49 2.14 -13.94
N ARG A 362 1.54 1.95 -13.13
CA ARG A 362 2.38 0.73 -13.19
C ARG A 362 1.62 -0.53 -12.85
N GLU A 363 0.74 -0.48 -11.85
CA GLU A 363 -0.13 -1.60 -11.49
C GLU A 363 -1.08 -1.97 -12.63
N ARG A 364 -1.71 -0.98 -13.27
CA ARG A 364 -2.57 -1.20 -14.44
C ARG A 364 -1.80 -1.72 -15.64
N LEU A 365 -0.57 -1.23 -15.87
CA LEU A 365 0.31 -1.76 -16.91
C LEU A 365 0.61 -3.25 -16.68
N ALA A 366 0.96 -3.63 -15.46
CA ALA A 366 1.21 -5.01 -15.12
C ALA A 366 -0.05 -5.89 -15.19
N LEU A 367 -1.21 -5.33 -14.84
CA LEU A 367 -2.50 -6.00 -15.03
C LEU A 367 -2.76 -6.26 -16.52
N ALA A 368 -2.56 -5.26 -17.40
CA ALA A 368 -2.67 -5.44 -18.86
C ALA A 368 -1.75 -6.56 -19.36
N ALA A 369 -0.50 -6.62 -18.85
CA ALA A 369 0.47 -7.63 -19.26
C ALA A 369 0.05 -9.06 -18.89
N VAL A 370 -0.68 -9.28 -17.80
CA VAL A 370 -1.20 -10.61 -17.45
C VAL A 370 -2.54 -10.91 -18.14
N LEU A 371 -3.38 -9.90 -18.35
CA LEU A 371 -4.68 -10.06 -18.99
C LEU A 371 -4.58 -10.37 -20.50
N VAL A 372 -3.66 -9.73 -21.21
CA VAL A 372 -3.45 -9.91 -22.66
C VAL A 372 -3.09 -11.36 -23.02
N ALA A 373 -2.55 -12.11 -22.07
CA ALA A 373 -2.22 -13.53 -22.23
C ALA A 373 -3.44 -14.45 -22.26
N GLU A 374 -4.65 -13.92 -21.95
CA GLU A 374 -5.93 -14.67 -21.88
C GLU A 374 -5.78 -15.96 -21.03
N PRO A 375 -5.39 -15.87 -19.76
CA PRO A 375 -5.12 -17.05 -18.94
C PRO A 375 -6.41 -17.81 -18.61
N ASP A 376 -6.32 -19.14 -18.47
CA ASP A 376 -7.40 -19.98 -17.91
C ASP A 376 -7.54 -19.77 -16.41
N LEU A 377 -6.40 -19.53 -15.71
CA LEU A 377 -6.34 -19.16 -14.30
C LEU A 377 -5.61 -17.83 -14.15
N LEU A 378 -6.29 -16.81 -13.65
CA LEU A 378 -5.71 -15.53 -13.25
C LEU A 378 -5.58 -15.49 -11.72
N VAL A 379 -4.40 -15.21 -11.22
CA VAL A 379 -4.15 -15.04 -9.78
C VAL A 379 -3.62 -13.64 -9.54
N LEU A 380 -4.32 -12.86 -8.71
CA LEU A 380 -3.99 -11.49 -8.33
C LEU A 380 -3.67 -11.45 -6.83
N ASP A 381 -2.47 -11.02 -6.48
CA ASP A 381 -2.02 -10.94 -5.08
C ASP A 381 -2.00 -9.48 -4.62
N GLU A 382 -2.93 -9.12 -3.73
CA GLU A 382 -3.18 -7.77 -3.20
C GLU A 382 -3.35 -6.69 -4.30
N PRO A 383 -4.25 -6.89 -5.28
CA PRO A 383 -4.38 -5.99 -6.45
C PRO A 383 -4.95 -4.61 -6.11
N THR A 384 -5.42 -4.39 -4.88
CA THR A 384 -5.98 -3.12 -4.41
C THR A 384 -5.03 -2.33 -3.50
N ARG A 385 -3.78 -2.79 -3.37
CA ARG A 385 -2.80 -2.10 -2.55
C ARG A 385 -2.45 -0.74 -3.16
N GLY A 386 -2.60 0.34 -2.39
CA GLY A 386 -2.32 1.69 -2.87
C GLY A 386 -3.29 2.20 -3.96
N VAL A 387 -4.45 1.54 -4.11
CA VAL A 387 -5.50 1.92 -5.07
C VAL A 387 -6.63 2.64 -4.34
N ASP A 388 -7.05 3.79 -4.86
CA ASP A 388 -8.15 4.58 -4.31
C ASP A 388 -9.53 3.93 -4.56
N PRO A 389 -10.56 4.23 -3.73
CA PRO A 389 -11.86 3.56 -3.80
C PRO A 389 -12.52 3.60 -5.18
N PRO A 390 -12.59 4.72 -5.92
CA PRO A 390 -13.18 4.71 -7.27
C PRO A 390 -12.48 3.76 -8.24
N ARG A 391 -11.16 3.66 -8.15
CA ARG A 391 -10.38 2.76 -9.01
C ARG A 391 -10.52 1.29 -8.62
N LYS A 392 -10.78 0.99 -7.34
CA LYS A 392 -11.14 -0.36 -6.89
C LYS A 392 -12.45 -0.80 -7.52
N ASP A 393 -13.45 0.09 -7.58
CA ASP A 393 -14.74 -0.17 -8.23
C ASP A 393 -14.56 -0.46 -9.73
N GLU A 394 -13.70 0.31 -10.42
CA GLU A 394 -13.34 0.07 -11.82
C GLU A 394 -12.65 -1.29 -11.99
N LEU A 395 -11.71 -1.64 -11.12
CA LEU A 395 -11.03 -2.93 -11.15
C LEU A 395 -12.00 -4.09 -10.89
N ALA A 396 -12.89 -3.97 -9.91
CA ALA A 396 -13.91 -4.99 -9.62
C ALA A 396 -14.82 -5.21 -10.84
N THR A 397 -15.26 -4.14 -11.50
CA THR A 397 -16.06 -4.19 -12.73
C THR A 397 -15.30 -4.90 -13.85
N LEU A 398 -14.06 -4.51 -14.10
CA LEU A 398 -13.21 -5.12 -15.14
C LEU A 398 -13.04 -6.63 -14.91
N LEU A 399 -12.76 -7.05 -13.68
CA LEU A 399 -12.57 -8.46 -13.34
C LEU A 399 -13.86 -9.28 -13.52
N ARG A 400 -15.02 -8.72 -13.13
CA ARG A 400 -16.33 -9.35 -13.32
C ARG A 400 -16.70 -9.48 -14.78
N ASP A 401 -16.52 -8.45 -15.58
CA ASP A 401 -16.84 -8.46 -17.03
C ASP A 401 -16.02 -9.50 -17.77
N GLN A 402 -14.79 -9.73 -17.33
CA GLN A 402 -13.89 -10.69 -17.95
C GLN A 402 -13.94 -12.10 -17.33
N SER A 403 -14.73 -12.33 -16.26
CA SER A 403 -14.78 -13.61 -15.53
C SER A 403 -15.34 -14.78 -16.34
N PRO A 404 -16.32 -14.65 -17.27
CA PRO A 404 -17.02 -15.80 -17.84
C PRO A 404 -16.12 -16.83 -18.54
N GLY A 405 -14.95 -16.44 -19.00
CA GLY A 405 -14.03 -17.31 -19.77
C GLY A 405 -12.94 -17.97 -18.94
N ARG A 406 -12.72 -17.55 -17.68
CA ARG A 406 -11.56 -17.98 -16.88
C ARG A 406 -11.89 -18.16 -15.40
N ALA A 407 -10.99 -18.84 -14.67
CA ALA A 407 -10.99 -18.88 -13.21
C ALA A 407 -10.15 -17.72 -12.68
N THR A 408 -10.60 -17.04 -11.63
CA THR A 408 -9.85 -15.95 -11.01
C THR A 408 -9.72 -16.19 -9.50
N LEU A 409 -8.49 -16.11 -9.00
CA LEU A 409 -8.18 -16.15 -7.57
C LEU A 409 -7.62 -14.78 -7.15
N VAL A 410 -8.33 -14.07 -6.31
CA VAL A 410 -7.92 -12.78 -5.74
C VAL A 410 -7.47 -13.01 -4.30
N VAL A 411 -6.22 -12.73 -4.01
CA VAL A 411 -5.70 -12.71 -2.63
C VAL A 411 -5.77 -11.29 -2.13
N THR A 412 -6.46 -11.05 -1.02
CA THR A 412 -6.57 -9.68 -0.50
C THR A 412 -6.92 -9.63 0.99
N ASN A 413 -6.50 -8.54 1.64
CA ASN A 413 -6.94 -8.13 2.97
C ASN A 413 -8.05 -7.05 2.91
N ASP A 414 -8.47 -6.65 1.71
CA ASP A 414 -9.54 -5.69 1.47
C ASP A 414 -10.87 -6.42 1.38
N LEU A 415 -11.59 -6.51 2.53
CA LEU A 415 -12.85 -7.24 2.60
C LEU A 415 -13.96 -6.57 1.79
N VAL A 416 -13.94 -5.24 1.66
CA VAL A 416 -14.90 -4.50 0.83
C VAL A 416 -14.72 -4.90 -0.62
N PHE A 417 -13.49 -4.81 -1.13
CA PHE A 417 -13.18 -5.24 -2.50
C PHE A 417 -13.51 -6.73 -2.71
N ALA A 418 -13.16 -7.60 -1.75
CA ALA A 418 -13.50 -9.03 -1.83
C ALA A 418 -15.02 -9.25 -1.94
N SER A 419 -15.83 -8.49 -1.18
CA SER A 419 -17.29 -8.59 -1.23
C SER A 419 -17.90 -8.11 -2.55
N GLU A 420 -17.25 -7.14 -3.18
CA GLU A 420 -17.70 -6.55 -4.45
C GLU A 420 -17.29 -7.38 -5.67
N VAL A 421 -16.12 -8.03 -5.64
CA VAL A 421 -15.58 -8.72 -6.82
C VAL A 421 -15.85 -10.21 -6.83
N ALA A 422 -15.87 -10.88 -5.68
CA ALA A 422 -15.86 -12.34 -5.61
C ALA A 422 -17.26 -12.94 -5.66
N ASP A 423 -17.36 -14.13 -6.25
CA ASP A 423 -18.53 -14.99 -6.14
C ASP A 423 -18.50 -15.80 -4.83
N ARG A 424 -17.27 -16.06 -4.31
CA ARG A 424 -17.05 -16.83 -3.10
C ARG A 424 -15.80 -16.36 -2.36
N VAL A 425 -15.86 -16.32 -1.04
CA VAL A 425 -14.73 -15.97 -0.17
C VAL A 425 -14.26 -17.19 0.61
N VAL A 426 -12.95 -17.39 0.64
CA VAL A 426 -12.27 -18.45 1.40
C VAL A 426 -11.32 -17.79 2.39
N SER A 427 -11.46 -18.11 3.68
CA SER A 427 -10.59 -17.56 4.72
C SER A 427 -9.47 -18.55 5.07
N THR A 428 -8.24 -18.02 5.20
CA THR A 428 -7.09 -18.76 5.74
C THR A 428 -6.99 -18.64 7.26
N ALA A 429 -7.87 -17.88 7.92
CA ALA A 429 -7.90 -17.78 9.38
C ALA A 429 -8.30 -19.12 10.03
N PRO A 430 -7.75 -19.45 11.22
CA PRO A 430 -8.20 -20.61 12.01
C PRO A 430 -9.70 -20.52 12.30
N GLU A 431 -10.37 -21.69 12.45
CA GLU A 431 -11.84 -21.76 12.66
C GLU A 431 -12.36 -20.92 13.85
N ARG A 432 -11.51 -20.64 14.84
CA ARG A 432 -11.89 -19.79 16.00
C ARG A 432 -12.07 -18.32 15.65
N GLU A 433 -11.43 -17.83 14.59
CA GLU A 433 -11.53 -16.42 14.14
C GLU A 433 -12.63 -16.23 13.08
N ARG A 434 -13.09 -17.30 12.44
CA ARG A 434 -14.19 -17.27 11.44
C ARG A 434 -15.56 -16.87 12.04
N ALA A 435 -15.72 -16.94 13.34
CA ALA A 435 -16.99 -16.64 14.03
C ALA A 435 -17.14 -15.16 14.44
N LEU A 436 -16.14 -14.33 14.18
CA LEU A 436 -16.09 -12.90 14.55
C LEU A 436 -15.94 -11.96 13.31
N ALA A 437 -15.93 -12.51 12.09
CA ALA A 437 -15.84 -11.76 10.85
C ALA A 437 -17.21 -11.65 10.15
#